data_141ea2edaaa7e9b0aebeda34c93ee8d8
#
_entry.id   141ea2edaaa7e9b0aebeda34c93ee8d8
#
_cell.length_a   1.000
_cell.length_b   1.000
_cell.length_c   1.000
_cell.angle_alpha   90.00
_cell.angle_beta   90.00
_cell.angle_gamma   90.00
#
_symmetry.space_group_name_H-M   'P 1'
#
loop_
_entity.id
_entity.type
_entity.pdbx_description
1 polymer ?
#
loop_
_entity_poly.entity_id
_entity_poly.type
_entity_poly.pdbx_seq_one_letter_code
_entity_poly.pdbx_strand_id
1 'polypeptide(L)'
;MAQLNPAELATQIKSGLLSFPVTHFDADLQFDEARYREHLAWQAGYDVAGLFAGGGTGEGFSLTTAEMDRVVRVAVDEIGGKVPVLASATGPTFQAIEQAKSAEAAGADGLLLLPPYLTEADQEGLIEHVSAVCRATNLGVIV
;
A
#
# COMPACT_ATOMS: atom_id res chain seq x y z
N MET A 1 7.44 -8.95 8.98
CA MET A 1 6.79 -10.03 8.18
C MET A 1 5.31 -9.78 8.24
N ALA A 2 4.59 -9.95 7.12
CA ALA A 2 3.13 -9.82 7.10
C ALA A 2 2.51 -10.68 8.21
N GLN A 3 1.46 -10.16 8.86
CA GLN A 3 0.78 -10.87 9.95
C GLN A 3 -0.29 -11.84 9.43
N LEU A 4 -0.81 -11.56 8.23
CA LEU A 4 -1.84 -12.36 7.57
C LEU A 4 -1.28 -12.99 6.29
N ASN A 5 -1.65 -14.24 6.04
CA ASN A 5 -1.43 -14.83 4.73
C ASN A 5 -2.47 -14.29 3.70
N PRO A 6 -2.24 -14.44 2.38
CA PRO A 6 -3.14 -13.88 1.37
C PRO A 6 -4.62 -14.31 1.50
N ALA A 7 -4.89 -15.55 1.93
CA ALA A 7 -6.26 -16.06 2.08
C ALA A 7 -6.96 -15.47 3.32
N GLU A 8 -6.22 -15.31 4.42
CA GLU A 8 -6.69 -14.65 5.63
C GLU A 8 -6.98 -13.18 5.35
N LEU A 9 -6.06 -12.47 4.67
CA LEU A 9 -6.26 -11.09 4.26
C LEU A 9 -7.49 -10.94 3.39
N ALA A 10 -7.65 -11.77 2.35
CA ALA A 10 -8.82 -11.75 1.47
C ALA A 10 -10.13 -11.95 2.25
N THR A 11 -10.12 -12.80 3.28
CA THR A 11 -11.28 -13.01 4.15
C THR A 11 -11.57 -11.78 5.00
N GLN A 12 -10.55 -11.16 5.56
CA GLN A 12 -10.66 -9.98 6.42
C GLN A 12 -11.21 -8.76 5.65
N ILE A 13 -10.66 -8.47 4.48
CA ILE A 13 -11.06 -7.27 3.69
C ILE A 13 -12.30 -7.47 2.83
N LYS A 14 -12.86 -8.67 2.76
CA LYS A 14 -14.06 -8.98 1.98
C LYS A 14 -15.30 -8.23 2.44
N SER A 15 -15.35 -7.86 3.71
CA SER A 15 -16.50 -7.20 4.32
C SER A 15 -16.02 -6.15 5.33
N GLY A 16 -16.65 -5.00 5.33
CA GLY A 16 -16.33 -3.89 6.21
C GLY A 16 -15.79 -2.67 5.46
N LEU A 17 -15.37 -1.67 6.20
CA LEU A 17 -14.86 -0.41 5.68
C LEU A 17 -13.38 -0.56 5.27
N LEU A 18 -13.05 -0.23 4.03
CA LEU A 18 -11.68 -0.07 3.56
C LEU A 18 -11.31 1.42 3.65
N SER A 19 -10.22 1.73 4.33
CA SER A 19 -9.78 3.10 4.59
C SER A 19 -8.54 3.45 3.74
N PHE A 20 -8.54 4.66 3.22
CA PHE A 20 -7.48 5.19 2.35
C PHE A 20 -6.97 6.53 2.93
N PRO A 21 -6.00 6.50 3.85
CA PRO A 21 -5.50 7.72 4.46
C PRO A 21 -4.83 8.64 3.45
N VAL A 22 -4.98 9.97 3.65
CA VAL A 22 -4.20 10.97 2.94
C VAL A 22 -2.77 10.98 3.45
N THR A 23 -1.81 11.27 2.57
CA THR A 23 -0.42 11.51 2.97
C THR A 23 -0.27 12.96 3.39
N HIS A 24 0.34 13.22 4.55
CA HIS A 24 0.53 14.54 5.09
C HIS A 24 1.90 15.11 4.72
N PHE A 25 1.92 16.38 4.33
CA PHE A 25 3.13 17.13 4.04
C PHE A 25 3.17 18.41 4.86
N ASP A 26 4.36 18.85 5.21
CA ASP A 26 4.60 20.14 5.85
C ASP A 26 4.65 21.27 4.80
N ALA A 27 4.94 22.50 5.27
CA ALA A 27 5.02 23.69 4.40
C ALA A 27 6.20 23.64 3.43
N ASP A 28 7.20 22.82 3.68
CA ASP A 28 8.37 22.61 2.83
C ASP A 28 8.20 21.38 1.91
N LEU A 29 6.97 20.86 1.82
CA LEU A 29 6.59 19.67 1.03
C LEU A 29 7.35 18.40 1.45
N GLN A 30 7.74 18.32 2.73
CA GLN A 30 8.31 17.11 3.28
C GLN A 30 7.21 16.28 3.96
N PHE A 31 7.35 14.96 3.95
CA PHE A 31 6.40 14.06 4.61
C PHE A 31 6.31 14.37 6.12
N ASP A 32 5.12 14.83 6.55
CA ASP A 32 4.81 15.12 7.96
C ASP A 32 4.38 13.83 8.68
N GLU A 33 5.36 13.11 9.17
CA GLU A 33 5.16 11.84 9.86
C GLU A 33 4.27 11.98 11.11
N ALA A 34 4.42 13.07 11.87
CA ALA A 34 3.68 13.27 13.11
C ALA A 34 2.18 13.37 12.85
N ARG A 35 1.79 14.22 11.91
CA ARG A 35 0.38 14.35 11.50
C ARG A 35 -0.17 13.10 10.84
N TYR A 36 0.66 12.40 10.09
CA TYR A 36 0.24 11.14 9.48
C TYR A 36 -0.06 10.08 10.53
N ARG A 37 0.77 9.94 11.58
CA ARG A 37 0.52 9.04 12.72
C ARG A 37 -0.77 9.39 13.46
N GLU A 38 -0.99 10.67 13.78
CA GLU A 38 -2.24 11.13 14.42
C GLU A 38 -3.47 10.74 13.58
N HIS A 39 -3.41 10.93 12.25
CA HIS A 39 -4.49 10.57 11.35
C HIS A 39 -4.73 9.06 11.31
N LEU A 40 -3.67 8.26 11.23
CA LEU A 40 -3.77 6.80 11.27
C LEU A 40 -4.38 6.29 12.58
N ALA A 41 -3.92 6.82 13.71
CA ALA A 41 -4.46 6.47 15.02
C ALA A 41 -5.95 6.82 15.14
N TRP A 42 -6.36 7.97 14.59
CA TRP A 42 -7.76 8.35 14.51
C TRP A 42 -8.58 7.39 13.65
N GLN A 43 -8.10 7.02 12.46
CA GLN A 43 -8.78 6.06 11.58
C GLN A 43 -8.88 4.67 12.20
N ALA A 44 -7.82 4.20 12.86
CA ALA A 44 -7.80 2.91 13.54
C ALA A 44 -8.75 2.83 14.76
N GLY A 45 -9.32 3.95 15.19
CA GLY A 45 -10.38 4.02 16.19
C GLY A 45 -11.77 3.60 15.68
N TYR A 46 -11.91 3.44 14.37
CA TYR A 46 -13.15 2.98 13.73
C TYR A 46 -13.03 1.48 13.36
N ASP A 47 -14.17 0.86 13.05
CA ASP A 47 -14.22 -0.53 12.59
C ASP A 47 -13.82 -0.63 11.12
N VAL A 48 -12.51 -0.56 10.87
CA VAL A 48 -11.91 -0.66 9.54
C VAL A 48 -11.43 -2.08 9.28
N ALA A 49 -11.81 -2.65 8.15
CA ALA A 49 -11.39 -3.99 7.73
C ALA A 49 -9.96 -4.03 7.15
N GLY A 50 -9.48 -2.91 6.62
CA GLY A 50 -8.13 -2.75 6.09
C GLY A 50 -7.79 -1.29 5.77
N LEU A 51 -6.52 -0.93 5.87
CA LEU A 51 -6.01 0.41 5.63
C LEU A 51 -4.98 0.38 4.48
N PHE A 52 -5.18 1.23 3.47
CA PHE A 52 -4.41 1.27 2.24
C PHE A 52 -3.44 2.46 2.24
N ALA A 53 -2.23 2.26 2.76
CA ALA A 53 -1.19 3.29 2.83
C ALA A 53 -0.66 3.65 1.44
N GLY A 54 -0.64 4.95 1.12
CA GLY A 54 -0.20 5.44 -0.18
C GLY A 54 -1.09 5.00 -1.34
N GLY A 55 -2.37 4.70 -1.08
CA GLY A 55 -3.36 4.41 -2.11
C GLY A 55 -3.71 5.64 -2.95
N GLY A 56 -4.79 5.56 -3.74
CA GLY A 56 -5.21 6.67 -4.61
C GLY A 56 -5.42 7.97 -3.83
N THR A 57 -6.15 7.94 -2.70
CA THR A 57 -6.36 9.09 -1.83
C THR A 57 -5.07 9.59 -1.16
N GLY A 58 -4.13 8.68 -0.87
CA GLY A 58 -2.81 9.01 -0.33
C GLY A 58 -1.80 9.44 -1.40
N GLU A 59 -2.25 9.60 -2.65
CA GLU A 59 -1.45 10.08 -3.79
C GLU A 59 -0.15 9.30 -4.02
N GLY A 60 -0.16 7.98 -3.80
CA GLY A 60 1.01 7.12 -3.94
C GLY A 60 1.73 7.22 -5.28
N PHE A 61 0.99 7.55 -6.35
CA PHE A 61 1.54 7.81 -7.69
C PHE A 61 2.38 9.10 -7.78
N SER A 62 2.26 10.02 -6.82
CA SER A 62 3.03 11.27 -6.74
C SER A 62 4.24 11.14 -5.81
N LEU A 63 4.34 10.06 -5.04
CA LEU A 63 5.43 9.82 -4.10
C LEU A 63 6.64 9.17 -4.79
N THR A 64 7.83 9.56 -4.37
CA THR A 64 9.04 8.78 -4.67
C THR A 64 8.99 7.42 -3.98
N THR A 65 9.75 6.44 -4.47
CA THR A 65 9.86 5.12 -3.82
C THR A 65 10.30 5.24 -2.35
N ALA A 66 11.19 6.17 -2.04
CA ALA A 66 11.67 6.40 -0.67
C ALA A 66 10.58 6.99 0.25
N GLU A 67 9.76 7.91 -0.25
CA GLU A 67 8.61 8.44 0.49
C GLU A 67 7.56 7.37 0.71
N MET A 68 7.26 6.57 -0.31
CA MET A 68 6.33 5.46 -0.20
C MET A 68 6.79 4.44 0.87
N ASP A 69 8.09 4.08 0.88
CA ASP A 69 8.65 3.20 1.91
C ASP A 69 8.43 3.78 3.33
N ARG A 70 8.68 5.07 3.51
CA ARG A 70 8.44 5.75 4.80
C ARG A 70 6.96 5.75 5.20
N VAL A 71 6.07 6.10 4.27
CA VAL A 71 4.61 6.12 4.49
C VAL A 71 4.12 4.73 4.93
N VAL A 72 4.55 3.67 4.25
CA VAL A 72 4.16 2.29 4.59
C VAL A 72 4.72 1.87 5.95
N ARG A 73 6.02 2.12 6.22
CA ARG A 73 6.64 1.79 7.53
C ARG A 73 5.94 2.48 8.68
N VAL A 74 5.62 3.76 8.53
CA VAL A 74 4.91 4.52 9.54
C VAL A 74 3.51 3.95 9.78
N ALA A 75 2.80 3.57 8.71
CA ALA A 75 1.49 2.96 8.85
C ALA A 75 1.56 1.60 9.57
N VAL A 76 2.50 0.75 9.21
CA VAL A 76 2.71 -0.56 9.86
C VAL A 76 3.11 -0.38 11.34
N ASP A 77 3.99 0.57 11.64
CA ASP A 77 4.46 0.83 13.01
C ASP A 77 3.33 1.38 13.89
N GLU A 78 2.50 2.28 13.36
CA GLU A 78 1.44 2.93 14.15
C GLU A 78 0.25 2.01 14.43
N ILE A 79 -0.19 1.26 13.43
CA ILE A 79 -1.44 0.51 13.52
C ILE A 79 -1.34 -0.98 13.19
N GLY A 80 -0.15 -1.45 12.81
CA GLY A 80 0.06 -2.85 12.48
C GLY A 80 -0.37 -3.78 13.61
N GLY A 81 -1.07 -4.87 13.23
CA GLY A 81 -1.62 -5.81 14.20
C GLY A 81 -2.99 -5.45 14.79
N LYS A 82 -3.46 -4.21 14.61
CA LYS A 82 -4.83 -3.81 14.95
C LYS A 82 -5.73 -3.87 13.72
N VAL A 83 -5.22 -3.36 12.60
CA VAL A 83 -5.89 -3.32 11.30
C VAL A 83 -4.86 -3.79 10.25
N PRO A 84 -5.23 -4.64 9.28
CA PRO A 84 -4.34 -4.98 8.17
C PRO A 84 -3.90 -3.73 7.40
N VAL A 85 -2.60 -3.61 7.16
CA VAL A 85 -2.01 -2.53 6.37
C VAL A 85 -1.66 -3.05 4.99
N LEU A 86 -2.26 -2.47 3.95
CA LEU A 86 -1.92 -2.72 2.57
C LEU A 86 -1.13 -1.54 2.02
N ALA A 87 -0.01 -1.82 1.39
CA ALA A 87 0.75 -0.82 0.66
C ALA A 87 0.24 -0.71 -0.77
N SER A 88 0.52 0.41 -1.45
CA SER A 88 0.27 0.53 -2.88
C SER A 88 1.55 0.36 -3.68
N ALA A 89 1.42 -0.19 -4.88
CA ALA A 89 2.46 -0.21 -5.90
C ALA A 89 1.89 0.30 -7.22
N THR A 90 2.68 1.09 -7.93
CA THR A 90 2.27 1.72 -9.19
C THR A 90 3.48 2.01 -10.07
N GLY A 91 3.21 2.42 -11.32
CA GLY A 91 4.24 2.84 -12.25
C GLY A 91 4.78 1.68 -13.10
N PRO A 92 5.96 1.86 -13.73
CA PRO A 92 6.59 0.82 -14.55
C PRO A 92 6.85 -0.47 -13.76
N THR A 93 6.88 -1.60 -14.44
CA THR A 93 6.98 -2.93 -13.82
C THR A 93 8.12 -3.04 -12.80
N PHE A 94 9.31 -2.54 -13.11
CA PHE A 94 10.44 -2.58 -12.17
C PHE A 94 10.19 -1.76 -10.91
N GLN A 95 9.58 -0.58 -11.04
CA GLN A 95 9.25 0.27 -9.89
C GLN A 95 8.19 -0.41 -9.01
N ALA A 96 7.15 -0.98 -9.62
CA ALA A 96 6.11 -1.72 -8.91
C ALA A 96 6.70 -2.94 -8.15
N ILE A 97 7.67 -3.64 -8.75
CA ILE A 97 8.40 -4.73 -8.09
C ILE A 97 9.23 -4.23 -6.90
N GLU A 98 9.94 -3.11 -7.04
CA GLU A 98 10.70 -2.51 -5.93
C GLU A 98 9.79 -2.10 -4.79
N GLN A 99 8.67 -1.45 -5.10
CA GLN A 99 7.66 -1.05 -4.11
C GLN A 99 7.04 -2.27 -3.41
N ALA A 100 6.74 -3.34 -4.14
CA ALA A 100 6.21 -4.58 -3.55
C ALA A 100 7.19 -5.22 -2.56
N LYS A 101 8.47 -5.30 -2.92
CA LYS A 101 9.53 -5.82 -2.04
C LYS A 101 9.75 -4.93 -0.82
N SER A 102 9.71 -3.60 -0.99
CA SER A 102 9.82 -2.66 0.11
C SER A 102 8.64 -2.79 1.08
N ALA A 103 7.41 -2.92 0.55
CA ALA A 103 6.21 -3.13 1.35
C ALA A 103 6.28 -4.41 2.18
N GLU A 104 6.73 -5.52 1.58
CA GLU A 104 6.94 -6.79 2.29
C GLU A 104 8.00 -6.64 3.39
N ALA A 105 9.12 -5.98 3.09
CA ALA A 105 10.19 -5.71 4.07
C ALA A 105 9.73 -4.76 5.18
N ALA A 106 8.80 -3.85 4.90
CA ALA A 106 8.19 -2.97 5.89
C ALA A 106 7.18 -3.68 6.79
N GLY A 107 6.72 -4.88 6.43
CA GLY A 107 5.77 -5.68 7.21
C GLY A 107 4.30 -5.41 6.86
N ALA A 108 4.03 -4.87 5.68
CA ALA A 108 2.65 -4.77 5.16
C ALA A 108 2.00 -6.15 5.06
N ASP A 109 0.67 -6.21 5.18
CA ASP A 109 -0.12 -7.45 5.10
C ASP A 109 -0.54 -7.76 3.65
N GLY A 110 -0.54 -6.75 2.77
CA GLY A 110 -0.92 -6.91 1.38
C GLY A 110 -0.47 -5.76 0.50
N LEU A 111 -0.77 -5.89 -0.79
CA LEU A 111 -0.42 -4.93 -1.81
C LEU A 111 -1.64 -4.57 -2.66
N LEU A 112 -1.88 -3.29 -2.89
CA LEU A 112 -2.76 -2.77 -3.92
C LEU A 112 -1.91 -2.41 -5.13
N LEU A 113 -2.00 -3.20 -6.19
CA LEU A 113 -1.29 -2.93 -7.44
C LEU A 113 -2.18 -2.11 -8.37
N LEU A 114 -1.84 -0.84 -8.54
CA LEU A 114 -2.49 0.04 -9.49
C LEU A 114 -1.91 -0.17 -10.90
N PRO A 115 -2.74 -0.12 -11.95
CA PRO A 115 -2.23 -0.25 -13.31
C PRO A 115 -1.26 0.89 -13.64
N PRO A 116 -0.33 0.69 -14.60
CA PRO A 116 0.55 1.74 -15.07
C PRO A 116 -0.26 2.94 -15.60
N TYR A 117 0.05 4.13 -15.10
CA TYR A 117 -0.66 5.35 -15.46
C TYR A 117 -0.22 5.86 -16.83
N LEU A 118 -1.17 6.24 -17.68
CA LEU A 118 -0.94 6.73 -19.05
C LEU A 118 -0.12 5.77 -19.96
N THR A 119 -0.05 4.50 -19.62
CA THR A 119 0.62 3.50 -20.46
C THR A 119 -0.42 2.72 -21.23
N GLU A 120 -0.40 2.81 -22.55
CA GLU A 120 -1.17 1.92 -23.41
C GLU A 120 -0.44 0.57 -23.49
N ALA A 121 -1.13 -0.48 -23.09
CA ALA A 121 -0.63 -1.84 -23.18
C ALA A 121 -1.78 -2.76 -23.66
N ASP A 122 -1.41 -3.82 -24.35
CA ASP A 122 -2.35 -4.89 -24.66
C ASP A 122 -2.63 -5.75 -23.42
N GLN A 123 -3.61 -6.63 -23.52
CA GLN A 123 -4.01 -7.52 -22.43
C GLN A 123 -2.85 -8.42 -21.97
N GLU A 124 -2.03 -8.90 -22.89
CA GLU A 124 -0.91 -9.78 -22.56
C GLU A 124 0.15 -9.04 -21.78
N GLY A 125 0.47 -7.79 -22.18
CA GLY A 125 1.40 -6.92 -21.45
C GLY A 125 0.92 -6.58 -20.04
N LEU A 126 -0.37 -6.33 -19.83
CA LEU A 126 -0.94 -6.11 -18.50
C LEU A 126 -0.88 -7.38 -17.63
N ILE A 127 -1.18 -8.55 -18.20
CA ILE A 127 -1.06 -9.83 -17.50
C ILE A 127 0.39 -10.10 -17.08
N GLU A 128 1.36 -9.84 -17.98
CA GLU A 128 2.78 -9.98 -17.67
C GLU A 128 3.23 -9.02 -16.56
N HIS A 129 2.78 -7.76 -16.59
CA HIS A 129 3.05 -6.78 -15.54
C HIS A 129 2.58 -7.28 -14.17
N VAL A 130 1.29 -7.63 -14.06
CA VAL A 130 0.70 -8.15 -12.81
C VAL A 130 1.42 -9.41 -12.36
N SER A 131 1.67 -10.35 -13.29
CA SER A 131 2.34 -11.61 -13.00
C SER A 131 3.77 -11.40 -12.50
N ALA A 132 4.50 -10.43 -13.06
CA ALA A 132 5.86 -10.10 -12.63
C ALA A 132 5.89 -9.56 -11.18
N VAL A 133 4.94 -8.67 -10.84
CA VAL A 133 4.83 -8.14 -9.48
C VAL A 133 4.42 -9.24 -8.49
N CYS A 134 3.42 -10.07 -8.84
CA CYS A 134 2.99 -11.18 -7.97
C CYS A 134 4.11 -12.20 -7.72
N ARG A 135 4.99 -12.45 -8.68
CA ARG A 135 6.15 -13.33 -8.50
C ARG A 135 7.25 -12.73 -7.63
N ALA A 136 7.25 -11.41 -7.42
CA ALA A 136 8.32 -10.70 -6.71
C ALA A 136 8.09 -10.55 -5.20
N THR A 137 6.90 -10.89 -4.70
CA THR A 137 6.50 -10.76 -3.30
C THR A 137 5.68 -11.96 -2.82
N ASN A 138 5.65 -12.19 -1.52
CA ASN A 138 4.76 -13.16 -0.88
C ASN A 138 3.45 -12.52 -0.36
N LEU A 139 3.29 -11.22 -0.53
CA LEU A 139 2.06 -10.51 -0.14
C LEU A 139 0.87 -10.92 -1.00
N GLY A 140 -0.32 -10.88 -0.42
CA GLY A 140 -1.57 -10.92 -1.18
C GLY A 140 -1.68 -9.66 -2.04
N VAL A 141 -1.93 -9.82 -3.35
CA VAL A 141 -2.02 -8.70 -4.30
C VAL A 141 -3.47 -8.50 -4.73
N ILE A 142 -3.94 -7.26 -4.60
CA ILE A 142 -5.23 -6.78 -5.13
C ILE A 142 -4.93 -5.97 -6.39
N VAL A 143 -5.69 -6.19 -7.48
CA VAL A 143 -5.57 -5.51 -8.77
C VAL A 143 -6.84 -4.73 -9.07
#